data_607ad1574c8d4a347a27cfac6881e493
#
_entry.id   607ad1574c8d4a347a27cfac6881e493
#
_cell.length_a   1.000
_cell.length_b   1.000
_cell.length_c   1.000
_cell.angle_alpha   90.00
_cell.angle_beta   90.00
_cell.angle_gamma   90.00
#
_symmetry.space_group_name_H-M   'P 1'
#
loop_
_entity.id
_entity.type
_entity.pdbx_description
1 polymer ?
#
loop_
_entity_poly.entity_id
_entity_poly.type
_entity_poly.pdbx_seq_one_letter_code
_entity_poly.pdbx_strand_id
1 'polypeptide(L)'
;MRGYGEEGFTLIEGMIATVLLATGLLGLASMQTIAMGRNGDANEKTRVTNFAVEIIERIQFNRRNALAYNGIDTSVVCTINTTTQPMARGDCDQWRNLLTGQLATGLQNLRGQVVVTTVGPTLPPLNQNRVVVTMSWMGDAGEQKLATARSLSITAMVAPE
;
A
#
# COMPACT_ATOMS: atom_id res chain seq x y z
N MET A 1 -12.51 62.17 -36.57
CA MET A 1 -12.15 60.75 -36.53
C MET A 1 -10.73 60.69 -35.99
N ARG A 2 -10.53 60.18 -34.73
CA ARG A 2 -9.20 59.95 -34.16
C ARG A 2 -8.76 58.57 -34.61
N GLY A 3 -7.72 58.50 -35.47
CA GLY A 3 -7.07 57.23 -35.78
C GLY A 3 -6.37 56.72 -34.54
N TYR A 4 -6.78 55.53 -34.07
CA TYR A 4 -6.02 54.76 -33.10
C TYR A 4 -4.76 54.30 -33.83
N GLY A 5 -3.58 54.77 -33.37
CA GLY A 5 -2.29 54.26 -33.85
C GLY A 5 -2.19 52.78 -33.47
N GLU A 6 -2.05 51.91 -34.47
CA GLU A 6 -1.69 50.51 -34.26
C GLU A 6 -0.22 50.48 -33.80
N GLU A 7 -0.01 50.35 -32.49
CA GLU A 7 1.34 50.12 -31.95
C GLU A 7 1.76 48.70 -32.31
N GLY A 8 2.74 48.57 -33.18
CA GLY A 8 3.26 47.27 -33.61
C GLY A 8 4.01 46.58 -32.47
N PHE A 9 3.80 45.27 -32.32
CA PHE A 9 4.51 44.40 -31.38
C PHE A 9 6.02 44.42 -31.67
N THR A 10 6.83 44.71 -30.64
CA THR A 10 8.28 44.77 -30.80
C THR A 10 8.91 43.38 -30.76
N LEU A 11 9.97 43.17 -31.53
CA LEU A 11 10.68 41.88 -31.56
C LEU A 11 11.17 41.45 -30.17
N ILE A 12 11.59 42.42 -29.33
CA ILE A 12 12.03 42.17 -27.97
C ILE A 12 10.89 41.70 -27.05
N GLU A 13 9.68 42.22 -27.25
CA GLU A 13 8.49 41.81 -26.48
C GLU A 13 8.12 40.36 -26.80
N GLY A 14 8.22 39.95 -28.10
CA GLY A 14 8.06 38.56 -28.48
C GLY A 14 9.12 37.63 -27.85
N MET A 15 10.36 38.07 -27.78
CA MET A 15 11.42 37.29 -27.13
C MET A 15 11.17 37.14 -25.64
N ILE A 16 10.79 38.20 -24.95
CA ILE A 16 10.48 38.14 -23.49
C ILE A 16 9.26 37.22 -23.27
N ALA A 17 8.22 37.35 -24.05
CA ALA A 17 7.03 36.50 -23.93
C ALA A 17 7.35 35.00 -24.12
N THR A 18 8.18 34.65 -25.10
CA THR A 18 8.59 33.26 -25.34
C THR A 18 9.44 32.71 -24.21
N VAL A 19 10.35 33.49 -23.61
CA VAL A 19 11.17 33.09 -22.44
C VAL A 19 10.27 32.83 -21.22
N LEU A 20 9.31 33.75 -20.96
CA LEU A 20 8.36 33.58 -19.86
C LEU A 20 7.47 32.34 -20.05
N LEU A 21 7.00 32.11 -21.28
CA LEU A 21 6.20 30.92 -21.61
C LEU A 21 7.02 29.64 -21.41
N ALA A 22 8.27 29.61 -21.90
CA ALA A 22 9.14 28.45 -21.77
C ALA A 22 9.44 28.09 -20.30
N THR A 23 9.74 29.11 -19.48
CA THR A 23 9.98 28.90 -18.04
C THR A 23 8.72 28.41 -17.32
N GLY A 24 7.55 28.93 -17.67
CA GLY A 24 6.26 28.47 -17.16
C GLY A 24 5.95 27.01 -17.50
N LEU A 25 6.20 26.62 -18.76
CA LEU A 25 6.01 25.24 -19.21
C LEU A 25 6.97 24.26 -18.53
N LEU A 26 8.24 24.63 -18.30
CA LEU A 26 9.21 23.82 -17.55
C LEU A 26 8.76 23.61 -16.11
N GLY A 27 8.23 24.65 -15.45
CA GLY A 27 7.67 24.53 -14.10
C GLY A 27 6.50 23.55 -14.05
N LEU A 28 5.59 23.61 -15.01
CA LEU A 28 4.45 22.70 -15.11
C LEU A 28 4.89 21.25 -15.34
N ALA A 29 5.84 21.03 -16.25
CA ALA A 29 6.40 19.71 -16.52
C ALA A 29 7.04 19.08 -15.26
N SER A 30 7.76 19.87 -14.48
CA SER A 30 8.36 19.42 -13.20
C SER A 30 7.29 18.99 -12.20
N MET A 31 6.20 19.73 -12.07
CA MET A 31 5.08 19.38 -11.18
C MET A 31 4.40 18.07 -11.63
N GLN A 32 4.23 17.85 -12.92
CA GLN A 32 3.65 16.61 -13.44
C GLN A 32 4.50 15.38 -13.09
N THR A 33 5.82 15.47 -13.21
CA THR A 33 6.73 14.38 -12.85
C THR A 33 6.64 14.03 -11.37
N ILE A 34 6.58 15.04 -10.48
CA ILE A 34 6.41 14.83 -9.04
C ILE A 34 5.06 14.18 -8.73
N ALA A 35 3.98 14.64 -9.40
CA ALA A 35 2.64 14.10 -9.20
C ALA A 35 2.55 12.62 -9.62
N MET A 36 3.17 12.24 -10.75
CA MET A 36 3.22 10.84 -11.20
C MET A 36 3.94 9.94 -10.19
N GLY A 37 5.07 10.36 -9.64
CA GLY A 37 5.79 9.61 -8.62
C GLY A 37 4.97 9.39 -7.34
N ARG A 38 4.26 10.43 -6.87
CA ARG A 38 3.38 10.32 -5.69
C ARG A 38 2.18 9.41 -5.92
N ASN A 39 1.62 9.41 -7.13
CA ASN A 39 0.52 8.52 -7.50
C ASN A 39 0.97 7.05 -7.51
N GLY A 40 2.18 6.75 -7.97
CA GLY A 40 2.78 5.42 -7.89
C GLY A 40 2.87 4.94 -6.44
N ASP A 41 3.45 5.74 -5.55
CA ASP A 41 3.59 5.44 -4.12
C ASP A 41 2.22 5.22 -3.43
N ALA A 42 1.21 6.03 -3.78
CA ALA A 42 -0.14 5.89 -3.25
C ALA A 42 -0.81 4.59 -3.71
N ASN A 43 -0.64 4.22 -4.98
CA ASN A 43 -1.18 2.98 -5.54
C ASN A 43 -0.54 1.75 -4.89
N GLU A 44 0.79 1.73 -4.70
CA GLU A 44 1.48 0.66 -3.96
C GLU A 44 0.90 0.47 -2.56
N LYS A 45 0.77 1.57 -1.80
CA LYS A 45 0.22 1.53 -0.44
C LYS A 45 -1.21 1.01 -0.42
N THR A 46 -2.05 1.45 -1.36
CA THR A 46 -3.44 1.00 -1.46
C THR A 46 -3.50 -0.51 -1.71
N ARG A 47 -2.70 -1.03 -2.63
CA ARG A 47 -2.64 -2.47 -2.93
C ARG A 47 -2.18 -3.28 -1.72
N VAL A 48 -1.11 -2.83 -1.04
CA VAL A 48 -0.58 -3.50 0.16
C VAL A 48 -1.62 -3.46 1.29
N THR A 49 -2.33 -2.34 1.46
CA THR A 49 -3.42 -2.22 2.44
C THR A 49 -4.53 -3.23 2.14
N ASN A 50 -4.93 -3.39 0.88
CA ASN A 50 -5.96 -4.35 0.49
C ASN A 50 -5.55 -5.78 0.81
N PHE A 51 -4.29 -6.16 0.58
CA PHE A 51 -3.80 -7.49 0.97
C PHE A 51 -3.80 -7.72 2.49
N ALA A 52 -3.49 -6.68 3.27
CA ALA A 52 -3.54 -6.78 4.73
C ALA A 52 -4.99 -6.85 5.25
N VAL A 53 -5.91 -6.10 4.67
CA VAL A 53 -7.33 -6.13 5.02
C VAL A 53 -7.94 -7.49 4.68
N GLU A 54 -7.58 -8.06 3.54
CA GLU A 54 -8.08 -9.38 3.11
C GLU A 54 -7.82 -10.47 4.17
N ILE A 55 -6.61 -10.58 4.69
CA ILE A 55 -6.33 -11.58 5.74
C ILE A 55 -7.05 -11.25 7.04
N ILE A 56 -7.21 -9.98 7.39
CA ILE A 56 -7.97 -9.56 8.57
C ILE A 56 -9.43 -9.99 8.45
N GLU A 57 -10.06 -9.81 7.29
CA GLU A 57 -11.44 -10.24 7.04
C GLU A 57 -11.61 -11.76 7.14
N ARG A 58 -10.65 -12.54 6.63
CA ARG A 58 -10.63 -13.99 6.77
C ARG A 58 -10.52 -14.43 8.25
N ILE A 59 -9.67 -13.75 9.03
CA ILE A 59 -9.55 -13.98 10.47
C ILE A 59 -10.86 -13.63 11.19
N GLN A 60 -11.51 -12.52 10.83
CA GLN A 60 -12.81 -12.13 11.38
C GLN A 60 -13.90 -13.13 11.04
N PHE A 61 -13.89 -13.70 9.85
CA PHE A 61 -14.81 -14.76 9.47
C PHE A 61 -14.60 -16.05 10.30
N ASN A 62 -13.35 -16.40 10.59
CA ASN A 62 -12.98 -17.54 11.43
C ASN A 62 -12.61 -17.11 12.87
N ARG A 63 -13.31 -16.12 13.42
CA ARG A 63 -12.95 -15.44 14.70
C ARG A 63 -12.82 -16.37 15.90
N ARG A 64 -13.55 -17.47 15.95
CA ARG A 64 -13.44 -18.49 17.02
C ARG A 64 -12.05 -19.13 17.07
N ASN A 65 -11.38 -19.20 15.92
CA ASN A 65 -10.05 -19.78 15.77
C ASN A 65 -9.00 -18.73 15.41
N ALA A 66 -9.19 -17.46 15.79
CA ALA A 66 -8.28 -16.37 15.43
C ALA A 66 -6.83 -16.64 15.82
N LEU A 67 -6.60 -17.30 16.96
CA LEU A 67 -5.27 -17.68 17.44
C LEU A 67 -4.53 -18.67 16.50
N ALA A 68 -5.25 -19.41 15.68
CA ALA A 68 -4.64 -20.32 14.71
C ALA A 68 -3.87 -19.59 13.60
N TYR A 69 -4.15 -18.29 13.39
CA TYR A 69 -3.44 -17.45 12.43
C TYR A 69 -2.17 -16.82 13.00
N ASN A 70 -1.88 -17.04 14.29
CA ASN A 70 -0.69 -16.49 14.90
C ASN A 70 0.58 -17.09 14.28
N GLY A 71 1.55 -16.23 13.93
CA GLY A 71 2.83 -16.64 13.37
C GLY A 71 2.79 -16.93 11.87
N ILE A 72 1.70 -16.62 11.15
CA ILE A 72 1.70 -16.68 9.68
C ILE A 72 2.78 -15.73 9.15
N ASP A 73 3.60 -16.27 8.25
CA ASP A 73 4.62 -15.55 7.53
C ASP A 73 4.66 -16.05 6.08
N THR A 74 4.37 -15.18 5.13
CA THR A 74 4.26 -15.56 3.71
C THR A 74 5.60 -15.86 3.04
N SER A 75 6.73 -15.54 3.69
CA SER A 75 8.06 -15.91 3.20
C SER A 75 8.37 -17.39 3.34
N VAL A 76 7.64 -18.09 4.19
CA VAL A 76 7.77 -19.52 4.45
C VAL A 76 6.48 -20.27 4.13
N VAL A 77 6.58 -21.58 4.02
CA VAL A 77 5.39 -22.43 3.82
C VAL A 77 4.52 -22.41 5.07
N CYS A 78 3.21 -22.36 4.89
CA CYS A 78 2.26 -22.42 6.00
C CYS A 78 2.42 -23.72 6.80
N THR A 79 2.58 -23.60 8.12
CA THR A 79 2.79 -24.74 9.03
C THR A 79 1.55 -25.09 9.87
N ILE A 80 0.44 -24.39 9.67
CA ILE A 80 -0.83 -24.61 10.38
C ILE A 80 -1.34 -26.03 10.12
N ASN A 81 -1.81 -26.70 11.15
CA ASN A 81 -2.27 -28.08 11.05
C ASN A 81 -3.58 -28.16 10.24
N THR A 82 -3.57 -28.93 9.16
CA THR A 82 -4.71 -29.09 8.24
C THR A 82 -5.89 -29.84 8.85
N THR A 83 -5.64 -30.71 9.82
CA THR A 83 -6.70 -31.52 10.45
C THR A 83 -7.46 -30.75 11.52
N THR A 84 -6.74 -29.96 12.34
CA THR A 84 -7.34 -29.24 13.46
C THR A 84 -7.77 -27.82 13.08
N GLN A 85 -7.12 -27.20 12.10
CA GLN A 85 -7.35 -25.82 11.65
C GLN A 85 -7.39 -25.69 10.12
N PRO A 86 -8.28 -26.43 9.44
CA PRO A 86 -8.27 -26.50 7.97
C PRO A 86 -8.54 -25.14 7.31
N MET A 87 -9.42 -24.32 7.91
CA MET A 87 -9.74 -22.98 7.38
C MET A 87 -8.54 -22.05 7.48
N ALA A 88 -7.93 -21.94 8.68
CA ALA A 88 -6.76 -21.09 8.87
C ALA A 88 -5.57 -21.52 7.98
N ARG A 89 -5.41 -22.82 7.73
CA ARG A 89 -4.41 -23.35 6.82
C ARG A 89 -4.70 -22.92 5.37
N GLY A 90 -5.94 -23.12 4.91
CA GLY A 90 -6.37 -22.73 3.57
C GLY A 90 -6.21 -21.23 3.32
N ASP A 91 -6.59 -20.41 4.29
CA ASP A 91 -6.44 -18.96 4.23
C ASP A 91 -4.97 -18.52 4.15
N CYS A 92 -4.10 -19.16 4.94
CA CYS A 92 -2.66 -18.93 4.89
C CYS A 92 -2.10 -19.23 3.51
N ASP A 93 -2.41 -20.42 2.95
CA ASP A 93 -1.91 -20.85 1.63
C ASP A 93 -2.43 -19.92 0.52
N GLN A 94 -3.69 -19.54 0.55
CA GLN A 94 -4.28 -18.62 -0.42
C GLN A 94 -3.65 -17.22 -0.34
N TRP A 95 -3.53 -16.68 0.88
CA TRP A 95 -2.93 -15.36 1.09
C TRP A 95 -1.47 -15.33 0.65
N ARG A 96 -0.70 -16.37 0.99
CA ARG A 96 0.67 -16.52 0.51
C ARG A 96 0.73 -16.53 -1.02
N ASN A 97 -0.15 -17.29 -1.68
CA ASN A 97 -0.21 -17.34 -3.15
C ASN A 97 -0.58 -15.99 -3.77
N LEU A 98 -1.46 -15.21 -3.13
CA LEU A 98 -1.79 -13.84 -3.56
C LEU A 98 -0.56 -12.92 -3.50
N LEU A 99 0.21 -12.98 -2.42
CA LEU A 99 1.38 -12.12 -2.22
C LEU A 99 2.57 -12.51 -3.12
N THR A 100 2.70 -13.79 -3.44
CA THR A 100 3.79 -14.31 -4.31
C THR A 100 3.38 -14.40 -5.78
N GLY A 101 2.09 -14.27 -6.08
CA GLY A 101 1.53 -14.40 -7.43
C GLY A 101 1.54 -13.11 -8.24
N GLN A 102 0.91 -13.17 -9.41
CA GLN A 102 0.83 -12.07 -10.37
C GLN A 102 0.07 -10.82 -9.86
N LEU A 103 -0.79 -10.97 -8.87
CA LEU A 103 -1.50 -9.85 -8.26
C LEU A 103 -0.57 -8.90 -7.49
N ALA A 104 0.59 -9.39 -7.07
CA ALA A 104 1.64 -8.59 -6.45
C ALA A 104 2.61 -7.94 -7.46
N THR A 105 2.33 -8.01 -8.77
CA THR A 105 3.16 -7.43 -9.84
C THR A 105 3.50 -5.97 -9.54
N GLY A 106 4.78 -5.61 -9.60
CA GLY A 106 5.29 -4.28 -9.28
C GLY A 106 5.62 -4.05 -7.80
N LEU A 107 5.33 -5.01 -6.91
CA LEU A 107 5.76 -4.99 -5.50
C LEU A 107 6.88 -6.02 -5.31
N GLN A 108 8.11 -5.55 -5.11
CA GLN A 108 9.25 -6.45 -4.95
C GLN A 108 9.35 -6.91 -3.49
N ASN A 109 9.67 -8.20 -3.28
CA ASN A 109 9.87 -8.79 -1.95
C ASN A 109 8.68 -8.56 -1.00
N LEU A 110 7.45 -8.62 -1.53
CA LEU A 110 6.24 -8.46 -0.71
C LEU A 110 6.13 -9.63 0.27
N ARG A 111 6.08 -9.29 1.55
CA ARG A 111 5.97 -10.24 2.66
C ARG A 111 4.89 -9.77 3.62
N GLY A 112 4.06 -10.69 4.06
CA GLY A 112 3.05 -10.46 5.08
C GLY A 112 3.30 -11.32 6.32
N GLN A 113 3.13 -10.74 7.49
CA GLN A 113 3.22 -11.41 8.78
C GLN A 113 1.96 -11.13 9.61
N VAL A 114 1.47 -12.14 10.32
CA VAL A 114 0.33 -12.04 11.22
C VAL A 114 0.74 -12.41 12.63
N VAL A 115 0.46 -11.52 13.57
CA VAL A 115 0.63 -11.77 15.01
C VAL A 115 -0.74 -11.63 15.66
N VAL A 116 -1.19 -12.68 16.35
CA VAL A 116 -2.44 -12.67 17.09
C VAL A 116 -2.13 -12.85 18.56
N THR A 117 -2.59 -11.91 19.38
CA THR A 117 -2.41 -11.93 20.83
C THR A 117 -3.75 -11.81 21.53
N THR A 118 -3.99 -12.64 22.53
CA THR A 118 -5.16 -12.48 23.40
C THR A 118 -5.01 -11.21 24.21
N VAL A 119 -6.04 -10.39 24.20
CA VAL A 119 -6.09 -9.21 25.08
C VAL A 119 -6.41 -9.72 26.48
N GLY A 120 -5.50 -9.47 27.43
CA GLY A 120 -5.55 -10.00 28.80
C GLY A 120 -6.85 -9.67 29.54
N PRO A 121 -7.04 -10.25 30.73
CA PRO A 121 -8.30 -10.20 31.43
C PRO A 121 -8.65 -8.77 31.81
N THR A 122 -9.62 -8.24 31.10
CA THR A 122 -10.41 -7.11 31.57
C THR A 122 -11.57 -7.66 32.39
N LEU A 123 -12.01 -6.97 33.40
CA LEU A 123 -13.21 -7.38 34.17
C LEU A 123 -14.42 -6.54 33.65
N PRO A 124 -15.38 -7.17 32.96
CA PRO A 124 -15.50 -8.59 32.56
C PRO A 124 -14.55 -8.95 31.39
N PRO A 125 -14.17 -10.23 31.26
CA PRO A 125 -13.28 -10.68 30.21
C PRO A 125 -13.94 -10.47 28.84
N LEU A 126 -13.33 -9.65 27.99
CA LEU A 126 -13.88 -9.32 26.67
C LEU A 126 -13.58 -10.42 25.62
N ASN A 127 -12.81 -11.45 25.98
CA ASN A 127 -12.40 -12.54 25.07
C ASN A 127 -11.94 -12.03 23.69
N GLN A 128 -11.22 -10.92 23.69
CA GLN A 128 -10.78 -10.29 22.43
C GLN A 128 -9.37 -10.71 22.07
N ASN A 129 -9.14 -10.89 20.78
CA ASN A 129 -7.82 -11.08 20.22
C ASN A 129 -7.42 -9.83 19.45
N ARG A 130 -6.20 -9.36 19.68
CA ARG A 130 -5.58 -8.34 18.86
C ARG A 130 -4.87 -9.02 17.70
N VAL A 131 -5.22 -8.65 16.50
CA VAL A 131 -4.58 -9.10 15.27
C VAL A 131 -3.75 -7.95 14.73
N VAL A 132 -2.45 -8.18 14.56
CA VAL A 132 -1.53 -7.23 13.91
C VAL A 132 -1.04 -7.87 12.63
N VAL A 133 -1.35 -7.24 11.51
CA VAL A 133 -0.85 -7.64 10.20
C VAL A 133 0.23 -6.65 9.78
N THR A 134 1.44 -7.13 9.55
CA THR A 134 2.56 -6.34 9.08
C THR A 134 2.91 -6.75 7.66
N MET A 135 2.86 -5.81 6.75
CA MET A 135 3.28 -5.95 5.37
C MET A 135 4.62 -5.27 5.17
N SER A 136 5.55 -5.91 4.48
CA SER A 136 6.83 -5.32 4.10
C SER A 136 7.09 -5.57 2.62
N TRP A 137 7.63 -4.57 1.92
CA TRP A 137 7.97 -4.64 0.50
C TRP A 137 9.09 -3.68 0.15
N MET A 138 9.69 -3.88 -1.02
CA MET A 138 10.59 -2.90 -1.61
C MET A 138 9.76 -2.03 -2.56
N GLY A 139 9.78 -0.72 -2.32
CA GLY A 139 9.12 0.25 -3.21
C GLY A 139 9.78 0.28 -4.57
N ASP A 140 9.00 0.59 -5.60
CA ASP A 140 9.52 0.70 -6.96
C ASP A 140 10.62 1.77 -7.01
N ALA A 141 11.80 1.35 -7.47
CA ALA A 141 12.89 2.24 -7.75
C ALA A 141 12.65 2.83 -9.14
N GLY A 142 11.82 3.87 -9.27
CA GLY A 142 11.77 4.64 -10.52
C GLY A 142 13.19 4.93 -11.02
N GLU A 143 13.38 5.20 -12.30
CA GLU A 143 14.67 5.21 -13.04
C GLU A 143 15.88 5.89 -12.37
N GLN A 144 15.72 6.56 -11.23
CA GLN A 144 16.76 7.29 -10.50
C GLN A 144 16.75 7.07 -8.97
N LYS A 145 15.96 6.14 -8.42
CA LYS A 145 15.81 5.96 -6.98
C LYS A 145 16.14 4.54 -6.56
N LEU A 146 17.03 4.37 -5.59
CA LEU A 146 17.28 3.08 -4.95
C LEU A 146 15.97 2.55 -4.32
N ALA A 147 15.66 1.27 -4.56
CA ALA A 147 14.54 0.60 -3.92
C ALA A 147 14.66 0.73 -2.39
N THR A 148 13.66 1.32 -1.75
CA THR A 148 13.64 1.49 -0.29
C THR A 148 12.70 0.49 0.35
N ALA A 149 13.16 -0.13 1.44
CA ALA A 149 12.31 -0.98 2.25
C ALA A 149 11.17 -0.16 2.87
N ARG A 150 9.95 -0.64 2.70
CA ARG A 150 8.72 -0.04 3.21
C ARG A 150 7.98 -1.05 4.06
N SER A 151 7.26 -0.57 5.06
CA SER A 151 6.39 -1.40 5.89
C SER A 151 5.08 -0.68 6.21
N LEU A 152 4.04 -1.49 6.42
CA LEU A 152 2.72 -1.06 6.85
C LEU A 152 2.23 -2.05 7.90
N SER A 153 1.72 -1.58 9.03
CA SER A 153 1.07 -2.42 10.04
C SER A 153 -0.37 -1.97 10.25
N ILE A 154 -1.28 -2.94 10.23
CA ILE A 154 -2.69 -2.73 10.52
C ILE A 154 -3.05 -3.56 11.75
N THR A 155 -3.74 -2.94 12.69
CA THR A 155 -4.22 -3.60 13.90
C THR A 155 -5.74 -3.69 13.88
N ALA A 156 -6.27 -4.87 14.12
CA ALA A 156 -7.70 -5.13 14.28
C ALA A 156 -7.99 -5.84 15.60
N MET A 157 -9.17 -5.64 16.14
CA MET A 157 -9.68 -6.37 17.30
C MET A 157 -10.72 -7.38 16.84
N VAL A 158 -10.56 -8.63 17.24
CA VAL A 158 -11.46 -9.73 16.88
C VAL A 158 -12.01 -10.34 18.16
N ALA A 159 -13.32 -10.26 18.33
CA ALA A 159 -14.01 -10.87 19.46
C ALA A 159 -14.64 -12.20 18.99
N PRO A 160 -14.25 -13.36 19.59
CA PRO A 160 -15.02 -14.59 19.43
C PRO A 160 -16.39 -14.40 20.10
N GLU A 161 -17.44 -14.78 19.42
CA GLU A 161 -18.79 -14.88 20.02
C GLU A 161 -18.88 -16.06 20.97
#